data_bcf942065f52dfbb1482abf33378c6db
#
_entry.id   bcf942065f52dfbb1482abf33378c6db
#
_cell.length_a   1.000
_cell.length_b   1.000
_cell.length_c   1.000
_cell.angle_alpha   90.00
_cell.angle_beta   90.00
_cell.angle_gamma   90.00
#
_symmetry.space_group_name_H-M   'P 1'
#
loop_
_entity.id
_entity.type
_entity.pdbx_description
1 polymer ?
#
loop_
_entity_poly.entity_id
_entity_poly.type
_entity_poly.pdbx_seq_one_letter_code
_entity_poly.pdbx_strand_id
1 'polypeptide(L)'
;MKKMMKFTSLQRMFSFVMVLALTTFALSSCRDDEPDPGPQSNLVTDVVANDGRFSTLLAALNQAGLTSALAGSGPFTVFAPTDEAFAAYLSANNLTPQELLGSPALADILRYHVISGASVTSGQLTNGGVETLNGAEVFVNVNSGVVLNGNIRVTSADITTDNGVIHIIDNVLIPPTDNIAALAAGNANLSRLVGLLQQFELVDALSGAGPFTVFAPTNAAFDAIESVLPTLSDAEIRDILLYHVVGARAFSVDLTAGPLQTLNVRKRIDVAVSGNA
;
A
#
# COMPACT_ATOMS: atom_id res chain seq x y z
N MET A 1 -13.37 -27.68 102.11
CA MET A 1 -12.16 -28.37 101.57
C MET A 1 -11.94 -27.96 100.15
N LYS A 2 -10.79 -27.26 99.91
CA LYS A 2 -9.93 -27.13 98.75
C LYS A 2 -10.51 -27.54 97.35
N LYS A 3 -10.60 -26.61 96.44
CA LYS A 3 -9.54 -26.48 95.41
C LYS A 3 -9.69 -25.18 94.64
N MET A 4 -8.88 -24.19 94.96
CA MET A 4 -8.50 -23.12 94.09
C MET A 4 -7.58 -23.68 93.04
N MET A 5 -7.84 -23.48 91.75
CA MET A 5 -6.95 -23.87 90.74
C MET A 5 -6.82 -22.72 89.70
N LYS A 6 -5.69 -22.11 89.80
CA LYS A 6 -4.83 -21.48 88.79
C LYS A 6 -5.42 -21.27 87.38
N PHE A 7 -5.83 -20.03 87.12
CA PHE A 7 -6.20 -19.52 85.86
C PHE A 7 -5.45 -18.21 85.55
N THR A 8 -4.11 -18.24 85.57
CA THR A 8 -3.35 -16.99 85.40
C THR A 8 -2.13 -17.05 84.43
N SER A 9 -1.88 -18.18 83.78
CA SER A 9 -0.73 -18.20 82.81
C SER A 9 -1.10 -18.24 81.34
N LEU A 10 -2.29 -18.79 81.03
CA LEU A 10 -2.69 -18.94 79.64
C LEU A 10 -3.28 -17.67 79.03
N GLN A 11 -3.93 -16.83 79.81
CA GLN A 11 -4.55 -15.58 79.39
C GLN A 11 -3.51 -14.45 79.12
N ARG A 12 -2.35 -14.52 79.75
CA ARG A 12 -1.23 -13.59 79.46
C ARG A 12 -0.42 -13.93 78.18
N MET A 13 -0.39 -15.19 77.83
CA MET A 13 0.28 -15.62 76.56
C MET A 13 -0.54 -15.28 75.33
N PHE A 14 -1.89 -15.35 75.42
CA PHE A 14 -2.76 -14.96 74.31
C PHE A 14 -2.78 -13.45 74.04
N SER A 15 -2.65 -12.63 75.13
CA SER A 15 -2.61 -11.16 74.97
C SER A 15 -1.33 -10.66 74.33
N PHE A 16 -0.19 -11.33 74.55
CA PHE A 16 1.10 -10.94 73.94
C PHE A 16 1.21 -11.38 72.44
N VAL A 17 0.61 -12.51 72.11
CA VAL A 17 0.60 -12.96 70.71
C VAL A 17 -0.33 -12.13 69.85
N MET A 18 -1.43 -11.63 70.40
CA MET A 18 -2.37 -10.79 69.64
C MET A 18 -1.85 -9.34 69.42
N VAL A 19 -1.04 -8.81 70.33
CA VAL A 19 -0.40 -7.50 70.13
C VAL A 19 0.79 -7.56 69.17
N LEU A 20 1.51 -8.70 69.12
CA LEU A 20 2.61 -8.87 68.14
C LEU A 20 2.11 -9.15 66.73
N ALA A 21 0.90 -9.72 66.58
CA ALA A 21 0.30 -9.95 65.26
C ALA A 21 -0.31 -8.69 64.60
N LEU A 22 -0.68 -7.66 65.43
CA LEU A 22 -1.21 -6.39 64.91
C LEU A 22 -0.11 -5.40 64.47
N THR A 23 1.13 -5.57 64.91
CA THR A 23 2.22 -4.66 64.54
C THR A 23 2.95 -5.05 63.27
N THR A 24 2.73 -6.29 62.73
CA THR A 24 3.34 -6.75 61.45
C THR A 24 2.45 -6.48 60.25
N PHE A 25 1.20 -6.02 60.43
CA PHE A 25 0.27 -5.76 59.33
C PHE A 25 0.26 -4.33 58.82
N ALA A 26 1.05 -3.45 59.42
CA ALA A 26 1.11 -2.01 59.08
C ALA A 26 2.28 -1.61 58.18
N LEU A 27 3.08 -2.58 57.65
CA LEU A 27 4.27 -2.29 56.82
C LEU A 27 4.21 -2.94 55.43
N SER A 28 3.05 -3.39 54.96
CA SER A 28 2.90 -4.00 53.65
C SER A 28 1.85 -3.32 52.79
N SER A 29 1.78 -1.97 52.84
CA SER A 29 0.93 -1.20 51.95
C SER A 29 1.64 0.04 51.44
N CYS A 30 2.89 -0.13 50.99
CA CYS A 30 3.38 0.63 49.86
C CYS A 30 3.32 -0.32 48.69
N ARG A 31 2.14 -0.53 48.07
CA ARG A 31 2.07 -0.72 46.65
C ARG A 31 2.51 0.62 46.09
N ASP A 32 3.66 0.63 45.48
CA ASP A 32 3.95 1.58 44.44
C ASP A 32 2.75 1.46 43.48
N ASP A 33 1.87 2.45 43.50
CA ASP A 33 0.93 2.66 42.42
C ASP A 33 1.78 3.01 41.21
N GLU A 34 2.31 1.98 40.53
CA GLU A 34 2.65 2.15 39.14
C GLU A 34 1.37 2.67 38.47
N PRO A 35 1.42 3.83 37.83
CA PRO A 35 0.26 4.34 37.13
C PRO A 35 -0.17 3.22 36.17
N ASP A 36 -1.41 2.76 36.35
CA ASP A 36 -2.07 1.83 35.42
C ASP A 36 -1.74 2.35 34.01
N PRO A 37 -1.01 1.60 33.16
CA PRO A 37 -0.78 2.03 31.81
C PRO A 37 -2.17 2.17 31.19
N GLY A 38 -2.67 3.41 31.14
CA GLY A 38 -4.00 3.70 30.61
C GLY A 38 -4.20 2.95 29.28
N PRO A 39 -5.42 2.82 28.77
CA PRO A 39 -5.70 2.03 27.59
C PRO A 39 -4.67 2.34 26.49
N GLN A 40 -3.80 1.37 26.21
CA GLN A 40 -2.77 1.55 25.19
C GLN A 40 -3.50 1.72 23.87
N SER A 41 -3.35 2.87 23.25
CA SER A 41 -3.87 3.10 21.91
C SER A 41 -3.20 2.11 20.96
N ASN A 42 -3.98 1.49 20.08
CA ASN A 42 -3.50 0.63 19.02
C ASN A 42 -3.77 1.32 17.68
N LEU A 43 -3.18 2.49 17.50
CA LEU A 43 -3.33 3.26 16.25
C LEU A 43 -2.47 2.65 15.14
N VAL A 44 -2.78 3.01 13.89
CA VAL A 44 -1.94 2.66 12.72
C VAL A 44 -0.47 3.01 12.98
N THR A 45 -0.21 4.18 13.55
CA THR A 45 1.14 4.66 13.89
C THR A 45 1.82 3.81 14.96
N ASP A 46 1.07 3.29 15.93
CA ASP A 46 1.61 2.45 16.99
C ASP A 46 2.04 1.09 16.45
N VAL A 47 1.23 0.50 15.56
CA VAL A 47 1.60 -0.75 14.87
C VAL A 47 2.85 -0.56 14.03
N VAL A 48 2.93 0.53 13.24
CA VAL A 48 4.11 0.83 12.41
C VAL A 48 5.35 1.08 13.27
N ALA A 49 5.21 1.71 14.44
CA ALA A 49 6.34 2.00 15.32
C ALA A 49 6.86 0.77 16.09
N ASN A 50 5.97 -0.19 16.40
CA ASN A 50 6.30 -1.34 17.23
C ASN A 50 6.65 -2.61 16.43
N ASP A 51 6.36 -2.64 15.13
CA ASP A 51 6.68 -3.77 14.25
C ASP A 51 7.99 -3.49 13.50
N GLY A 52 9.03 -4.24 13.82
CA GLY A 52 10.38 -4.08 13.25
C GLY A 52 10.46 -4.24 11.72
N ARG A 53 9.40 -4.69 11.05
CA ARG A 53 9.32 -4.77 9.59
C ARG A 53 9.09 -3.42 8.90
N PHE A 54 8.75 -2.37 9.65
CA PHE A 54 8.35 -1.06 9.14
C PHE A 54 9.31 0.07 9.53
N SER A 55 10.57 -0.25 9.84
CA SER A 55 11.54 0.78 10.28
C SER A 55 11.74 1.89 9.24
N THR A 56 11.80 1.54 7.97
CA THR A 56 11.92 2.47 6.85
C THR A 56 10.63 3.29 6.64
N LEU A 57 9.46 2.65 6.75
CA LEU A 57 8.17 3.34 6.67
C LEU A 57 8.02 4.36 7.80
N LEU A 58 8.37 3.98 9.03
CA LEU A 58 8.35 4.88 10.19
C LEU A 58 9.27 6.10 9.98
N ALA A 59 10.49 5.87 9.50
CA ALA A 59 11.43 6.94 9.19
C ALA A 59 10.85 7.88 8.09
N ALA A 60 10.26 7.31 7.05
CA ALA A 60 9.64 8.06 5.97
C ALA A 60 8.43 8.89 6.44
N LEU A 61 7.54 8.32 7.27
CA LEU A 61 6.40 9.03 7.84
C LEU A 61 6.84 10.20 8.73
N ASN A 62 7.87 10.01 9.55
CA ASN A 62 8.44 11.06 10.39
C ASN A 62 9.06 12.18 9.53
N GLN A 63 9.82 11.82 8.51
CA GLN A 63 10.46 12.77 7.59
C GLN A 63 9.43 13.59 6.81
N ALA A 64 8.33 12.96 6.38
CA ALA A 64 7.24 13.62 5.66
C ALA A 64 6.28 14.40 6.56
N GLY A 65 6.41 14.30 7.90
CA GLY A 65 5.50 14.93 8.86
C GLY A 65 4.08 14.35 8.88
N LEU A 66 3.90 13.10 8.42
CA LEU A 66 2.58 12.45 8.30
C LEU A 66 2.19 11.62 9.52
N THR A 67 3.09 11.40 10.48
CA THR A 67 2.83 10.60 11.69
C THR A 67 1.63 11.14 12.46
N SER A 68 1.56 12.46 12.69
CA SER A 68 0.45 13.08 13.42
C SER A 68 -0.88 13.01 12.66
N ALA A 69 -0.85 13.05 11.34
CA ALA A 69 -2.06 12.91 10.52
C ALA A 69 -2.64 11.49 10.63
N LEU A 70 -1.79 10.46 10.61
CA LEU A 70 -2.20 9.05 10.76
C LEU A 70 -2.49 8.64 12.21
N ALA A 71 -2.07 9.42 13.20
CA ALA A 71 -2.48 9.27 14.59
C ALA A 71 -3.88 9.87 14.87
N GLY A 72 -4.49 10.51 13.90
CA GLY A 72 -5.86 11.06 13.99
C GLY A 72 -6.94 9.98 14.08
N SER A 73 -8.19 10.43 14.21
CA SER A 73 -9.34 9.54 14.46
C SER A 73 -9.74 8.62 13.32
N GLY A 74 -9.11 8.71 12.14
CA GLY A 74 -9.46 7.86 11.00
C GLY A 74 -10.91 8.01 10.51
N PRO A 75 -11.51 6.97 9.92
CA PRO A 75 -10.91 5.66 9.65
C PRO A 75 -9.93 5.69 8.46
N PHE A 76 -8.87 4.88 8.57
CA PHE A 76 -7.85 4.75 7.54
C PHE A 76 -7.73 3.32 7.02
N THR A 77 -7.37 3.17 5.74
CA THR A 77 -6.80 1.92 5.22
C THR A 77 -5.37 2.23 4.76
N VAL A 78 -4.39 1.53 5.30
CA VAL A 78 -2.98 1.77 5.01
C VAL A 78 -2.37 0.56 4.34
N PHE A 79 -1.83 0.75 3.15
CA PHE A 79 -0.99 -0.22 2.47
C PHE A 79 0.45 -0.01 2.93
N ALA A 80 0.95 -0.85 3.83
CA ALA A 80 2.24 -0.69 4.49
C ALA A 80 3.32 -1.53 3.81
N PRO A 81 4.27 -0.92 3.08
CA PRO A 81 5.43 -1.62 2.54
C PRO A 81 6.40 -1.98 3.66
N THR A 82 6.96 -3.19 3.61
CA THR A 82 7.99 -3.64 4.54
C THR A 82 9.36 -3.04 4.19
N ASP A 83 10.33 -3.21 5.07
CA ASP A 83 11.72 -2.82 4.81
C ASP A 83 12.29 -3.55 3.58
N GLU A 84 11.90 -4.82 3.35
CA GLU A 84 12.25 -5.56 2.14
C GLU A 84 11.61 -4.95 0.88
N ALA A 85 10.35 -4.49 0.97
CA ALA A 85 9.67 -3.81 -0.13
C ALA A 85 10.38 -2.49 -0.50
N PHE A 86 10.78 -1.72 0.50
CA PHE A 86 11.60 -0.52 0.27
C PHE A 86 12.97 -0.85 -0.33
N ALA A 87 13.65 -1.88 0.17
CA ALA A 87 14.96 -2.30 -0.36
C ALA A 87 14.86 -2.74 -1.83
N ALA A 88 13.80 -3.48 -2.19
CA ALA A 88 13.53 -3.87 -3.57
C ALA A 88 13.28 -2.65 -4.48
N TYR A 89 12.46 -1.70 -4.03
CA TYR A 89 12.21 -0.46 -4.75
C TYR A 89 13.48 0.38 -4.98
N LEU A 90 14.27 0.58 -3.92
CA LEU A 90 15.53 1.33 -3.98
C LEU A 90 16.53 0.69 -4.95
N SER A 91 16.69 -0.64 -4.86
CA SER A 91 17.58 -1.40 -5.75
C SER A 91 17.14 -1.29 -7.22
N ALA A 92 15.85 -1.44 -7.50
CA ALA A 92 15.31 -1.38 -8.86
C ALA A 92 15.48 0.00 -9.51
N ASN A 93 15.52 1.06 -8.71
CA ASN A 93 15.63 2.45 -9.17
C ASN A 93 17.04 3.05 -8.99
N ASN A 94 18.02 2.25 -8.52
CA ASN A 94 19.37 2.70 -8.19
C ASN A 94 19.40 3.90 -7.23
N LEU A 95 18.49 3.90 -6.24
CA LEU A 95 18.36 4.94 -5.23
C LEU A 95 18.94 4.49 -3.89
N THR A 96 19.45 5.44 -3.14
CA THR A 96 19.81 5.25 -1.73
C THR A 96 18.62 5.59 -0.81
N PRO A 97 18.58 5.06 0.42
CA PRO A 97 17.55 5.46 1.41
C PRO A 97 17.51 6.97 1.66
N GLN A 98 18.66 7.65 1.65
CA GLN A 98 18.77 9.09 1.86
C GLN A 98 18.13 9.89 0.71
N GLU A 99 18.30 9.44 -0.54
CA GLU A 99 17.67 10.06 -1.71
C GLU A 99 16.15 9.92 -1.66
N LEU A 100 15.63 8.76 -1.25
CA LEU A 100 14.19 8.57 -1.05
C LEU A 100 13.66 9.48 0.07
N LEU A 101 14.29 9.49 1.22
CA LEU A 101 13.88 10.30 2.37
C LEU A 101 14.01 11.80 2.11
N GLY A 102 14.97 12.22 1.28
CA GLY A 102 15.16 13.61 0.84
C GLY A 102 14.31 14.00 -0.38
N SER A 103 13.55 13.07 -0.96
CA SER A 103 12.76 13.35 -2.15
C SER A 103 11.60 14.29 -1.87
N PRO A 104 11.39 15.32 -2.68
CA PRO A 104 10.22 16.18 -2.58
C PRO A 104 8.89 15.41 -2.82
N ALA A 105 8.95 14.28 -3.51
CA ALA A 105 7.80 13.42 -3.76
C ALA A 105 7.46 12.47 -2.58
N LEU A 106 8.28 12.40 -1.53
CA LEU A 106 8.10 11.44 -0.43
C LEU A 106 6.71 11.55 0.21
N ALA A 107 6.25 12.76 0.47
CA ALA A 107 4.94 12.98 1.09
C ALA A 107 3.79 12.50 0.19
N ASP A 108 3.89 12.69 -1.12
CA ASP A 108 2.87 12.26 -2.08
C ASP A 108 2.89 10.73 -2.27
N ILE A 109 4.07 10.13 -2.28
CA ILE A 109 4.23 8.67 -2.26
C ILE A 109 3.54 8.08 -1.02
N LEU A 110 3.81 8.61 0.17
CA LEU A 110 3.21 8.10 1.41
C LEU A 110 1.70 8.33 1.48
N ARG A 111 1.18 9.47 0.99
CA ARG A 111 -0.26 9.71 0.88
C ARG A 111 -0.94 8.75 -0.10
N TYR A 112 -0.23 8.31 -1.12
CA TYR A 112 -0.73 7.33 -2.09
C TYR A 112 -0.87 5.91 -1.49
N HIS A 113 -0.23 5.64 -0.35
CA HIS A 113 -0.39 4.41 0.42
C HIS A 113 -1.59 4.43 1.38
N VAL A 114 -2.32 5.54 1.48
CA VAL A 114 -3.38 5.72 2.47
C VAL A 114 -4.71 6.02 1.80
N ILE A 115 -5.73 5.27 2.15
CA ILE A 115 -7.13 5.61 1.88
C ILE A 115 -7.68 6.25 3.15
N SER A 116 -8.27 7.42 3.06
CA SER A 116 -8.89 8.11 4.19
C SER A 116 -10.42 8.02 4.13
N GLY A 117 -11.07 8.06 5.30
CA GLY A 117 -12.52 8.00 5.40
C GLY A 117 -13.13 6.60 5.34
N ALA A 118 -12.30 5.56 5.20
CA ALA A 118 -12.74 4.17 5.21
C ALA A 118 -11.69 3.23 5.81
N SER A 119 -12.15 2.26 6.61
CA SER A 119 -11.37 1.12 7.08
C SER A 119 -11.84 -0.11 6.31
N VAL A 120 -11.17 -0.41 5.19
CA VAL A 120 -11.59 -1.44 4.23
C VAL A 120 -10.78 -2.70 4.46
N THR A 121 -11.44 -3.76 4.90
CA THR A 121 -10.81 -5.10 5.03
C THR A 121 -10.64 -5.76 3.67
N SER A 122 -9.77 -6.77 3.59
CA SER A 122 -9.50 -7.52 2.35
C SER A 122 -10.77 -8.11 1.72
N GLY A 123 -11.71 -8.56 2.56
CA GLY A 123 -13.01 -9.09 2.11
C GLY A 123 -13.99 -8.02 1.59
N GLN A 124 -13.73 -6.75 1.82
CA GLN A 124 -14.53 -5.62 1.34
C GLN A 124 -13.93 -4.97 0.10
N LEU A 125 -12.66 -5.27 -0.22
CA LEU A 125 -12.01 -4.79 -1.43
C LEU A 125 -12.69 -5.39 -2.66
N THR A 126 -12.87 -4.58 -3.68
CA THR A 126 -13.44 -4.97 -4.97
C THR A 126 -12.52 -4.54 -6.11
N ASN A 127 -12.64 -5.20 -7.25
CA ASN A 127 -11.89 -4.80 -8.44
C ASN A 127 -12.23 -3.37 -8.85
N GLY A 128 -11.21 -2.53 -9.06
CA GLY A 128 -11.38 -1.16 -9.53
C GLY A 128 -10.45 -0.16 -8.86
N GLY A 129 -10.61 1.11 -9.20
CA GLY A 129 -9.87 2.22 -8.62
C GLY A 129 -10.44 2.65 -7.27
N VAL A 130 -9.56 2.90 -6.33
CA VAL A 130 -9.91 3.46 -5.01
C VAL A 130 -9.08 4.73 -4.81
N GLU A 131 -9.74 5.84 -4.52
CA GLU A 131 -9.06 7.12 -4.30
C GLU A 131 -8.23 7.08 -3.02
N THR A 132 -6.98 7.54 -3.11
CA THR A 132 -6.05 7.64 -1.98
C THR A 132 -5.98 9.06 -1.42
N LEU A 133 -5.31 9.23 -0.29
CA LEU A 133 -5.11 10.54 0.35
C LEU A 133 -4.29 11.53 -0.52
N ASN A 134 -3.62 11.03 -1.54
CA ASN A 134 -2.92 11.88 -2.53
C ASN A 134 -3.85 12.35 -3.68
N GLY A 135 -5.08 11.82 -3.76
CA GLY A 135 -6.06 12.14 -4.81
C GLY A 135 -5.95 11.28 -6.07
N ALA A 136 -4.89 10.49 -6.23
CA ALA A 136 -4.79 9.52 -7.31
C ALA A 136 -5.40 8.18 -6.87
N GLU A 137 -5.93 7.42 -7.84
CA GLU A 137 -6.50 6.10 -7.59
C GLU A 137 -5.43 5.02 -7.52
N VAL A 138 -5.49 4.16 -6.49
CA VAL A 138 -4.84 2.85 -6.48
C VAL A 138 -5.81 1.82 -7.05
N PHE A 139 -5.34 0.98 -7.98
CA PHE A 139 -6.19 -0.04 -8.60
C PHE A 139 -6.05 -1.36 -7.86
N VAL A 140 -7.18 -1.89 -7.44
CA VAL A 140 -7.30 -3.14 -6.70
C VAL A 140 -7.79 -4.25 -7.64
N ASN A 141 -7.13 -5.41 -7.60
CA ASN A 141 -7.60 -6.67 -8.19
C ASN A 141 -7.65 -7.73 -7.09
N VAL A 142 -8.79 -8.43 -6.98
CA VAL A 142 -9.03 -9.45 -5.96
C VAL A 142 -9.21 -10.87 -6.53
N ASN A 143 -9.01 -11.07 -7.85
CA ASN A 143 -9.29 -12.33 -8.52
C ASN A 143 -8.35 -13.48 -8.09
N SER A 144 -7.12 -13.16 -7.68
CA SER A 144 -6.09 -14.14 -7.28
C SER A 144 -5.31 -13.66 -6.06
N GLY A 145 -6.05 -13.25 -5.03
CA GLY A 145 -5.52 -12.49 -3.89
C GLY A 145 -5.54 -11.00 -4.19
N VAL A 146 -5.23 -10.16 -3.20
CA VAL A 146 -5.26 -8.69 -3.39
C VAL A 146 -3.97 -8.25 -4.07
N VAL A 147 -4.11 -7.69 -5.27
CA VAL A 147 -3.02 -7.11 -6.06
C VAL A 147 -3.33 -5.65 -6.35
N LEU A 148 -2.38 -4.77 -6.11
CA LEU A 148 -2.50 -3.33 -6.31
C LEU A 148 -1.70 -2.92 -7.56
N ASN A 149 -2.26 -2.01 -8.36
CA ASN A 149 -1.66 -1.49 -9.59
C ASN A 149 -1.07 -2.57 -10.52
N GLY A 150 -1.66 -3.77 -10.49
CA GLY A 150 -1.34 -4.88 -11.38
C GLY A 150 -0.11 -5.72 -11.01
N ASN A 151 0.70 -5.32 -10.04
CA ASN A 151 1.95 -6.03 -9.70
C ASN A 151 2.35 -6.02 -8.23
N ILE A 152 1.71 -5.24 -7.37
CA ILE A 152 2.03 -5.16 -5.94
C ILE A 152 1.06 -6.03 -5.16
N ARG A 153 1.56 -7.00 -4.41
CA ARG A 153 0.74 -7.97 -3.68
C ARG A 153 0.56 -7.57 -2.23
N VAL A 154 -0.64 -7.77 -1.73
CA VAL A 154 -0.89 -7.78 -0.28
C VAL A 154 -0.44 -9.15 0.25
N THR A 155 0.61 -9.14 1.07
CA THR A 155 1.23 -10.35 1.64
C THR A 155 0.60 -10.74 2.99
N SER A 156 0.10 -9.74 3.73
CA SER A 156 -0.68 -9.94 4.95
C SER A 156 -1.74 -8.86 5.04
N ALA A 157 -2.97 -9.27 5.23
CA ALA A 157 -4.12 -8.37 5.25
C ALA A 157 -4.72 -8.26 6.66
N ASP A 158 -5.57 -7.24 6.84
CA ASP A 158 -6.52 -7.10 7.94
C ASP A 158 -5.87 -6.97 9.34
N ILE A 159 -4.73 -6.27 9.45
CA ILE A 159 -4.22 -5.86 10.75
C ILE A 159 -5.09 -4.70 11.26
N THR A 160 -5.96 -5.01 12.22
CA THR A 160 -6.94 -4.06 12.74
C THR A 160 -6.32 -3.14 13.78
N THR A 161 -6.65 -1.87 13.71
CA THR A 161 -6.23 -0.82 14.65
C THR A 161 -7.45 -0.01 15.11
N ASP A 162 -7.29 0.82 16.16
CA ASP A 162 -8.38 1.64 16.70
C ASP A 162 -8.87 2.70 15.69
N ASN A 163 -7.99 3.12 14.77
CA ASN A 163 -8.30 4.15 13.78
C ASN A 163 -8.20 3.68 12.32
N GLY A 164 -8.11 2.35 12.07
CA GLY A 164 -8.06 1.85 10.70
C GLY A 164 -7.68 0.39 10.55
N VAL A 165 -7.25 0.05 9.34
CA VAL A 165 -6.74 -1.28 8.98
C VAL A 165 -5.44 -1.13 8.19
N ILE A 166 -4.50 -2.05 8.41
CA ILE A 166 -3.23 -2.11 7.69
C ILE A 166 -3.20 -3.38 6.84
N HIS A 167 -2.78 -3.22 5.59
CA HIS A 167 -2.45 -4.29 4.66
C HIS A 167 -0.97 -4.21 4.33
N ILE A 168 -0.22 -5.28 4.57
CA ILE A 168 1.20 -5.34 4.26
C ILE A 168 1.39 -5.65 2.78
N ILE A 169 2.25 -4.90 2.11
CA ILE A 169 2.52 -5.03 0.69
C ILE A 169 4.00 -5.31 0.41
N ASP A 170 4.26 -6.01 -0.70
CA ASP A 170 5.60 -6.47 -1.12
C ASP A 170 6.41 -5.46 -1.93
N ASN A 171 5.81 -4.30 -2.26
CA ASN A 171 6.51 -3.24 -2.99
C ASN A 171 5.93 -1.86 -2.62
N VAL A 172 6.64 -0.78 -3.00
CA VAL A 172 6.22 0.60 -2.75
C VAL A 172 5.25 1.05 -3.85
N LEU A 173 4.11 1.63 -3.45
CA LEU A 173 3.15 2.26 -4.34
C LEU A 173 3.66 3.63 -4.79
N ILE A 174 3.82 3.82 -6.09
CA ILE A 174 4.23 5.10 -6.68
C ILE A 174 3.03 5.72 -7.38
N PRO A 175 2.63 6.95 -7.03
CA PRO A 175 1.55 7.64 -7.72
C PRO A 175 1.93 7.92 -9.17
N PRO A 176 1.00 7.79 -10.13
CA PRO A 176 1.26 8.15 -11.51
C PRO A 176 1.47 9.66 -11.63
N THR A 177 2.62 10.07 -12.17
CA THR A 177 2.97 11.49 -12.38
C THR A 177 2.83 11.92 -13.82
N ASP A 178 2.94 10.96 -14.74
CA ASP A 178 2.97 11.20 -16.17
C ASP A 178 1.81 10.55 -16.89
N ASN A 179 1.35 11.16 -17.97
CA ASN A 179 0.42 10.52 -18.90
C ASN A 179 1.15 9.54 -19.83
N ILE A 180 0.38 8.72 -20.55
CA ILE A 180 0.92 7.68 -21.44
C ILE A 180 1.84 8.26 -22.51
N ALA A 181 1.51 9.43 -23.07
CA ALA A 181 2.31 10.08 -24.10
C ALA A 181 3.68 10.55 -23.55
N ALA A 182 3.71 11.12 -22.35
CA ALA A 182 4.94 11.51 -21.68
C ALA A 182 5.83 10.31 -21.32
N LEU A 183 5.23 9.23 -20.79
CA LEU A 183 5.93 7.96 -20.51
C LEU A 183 6.54 7.36 -21.78
N ALA A 184 5.79 7.35 -22.88
CA ALA A 184 6.29 6.85 -24.17
C ALA A 184 7.44 7.71 -24.70
N ALA A 185 7.32 9.04 -24.61
CA ALA A 185 8.36 9.98 -25.06
C ALA A 185 9.65 9.86 -24.24
N GLY A 186 9.56 9.52 -22.95
CA GLY A 186 10.71 9.27 -22.07
C GLY A 186 11.43 7.93 -22.33
N ASN A 187 10.84 7.04 -23.14
CA ASN A 187 11.42 5.73 -23.42
C ASN A 187 12.06 5.65 -24.80
N ALA A 188 13.38 5.58 -24.86
CA ALA A 188 14.14 5.52 -26.11
C ALA A 188 13.74 4.33 -27.02
N ASN A 189 13.27 3.21 -26.45
CA ASN A 189 12.82 2.04 -27.20
C ASN A 189 11.47 2.25 -27.91
N LEU A 190 10.75 3.34 -27.61
CA LEU A 190 9.45 3.69 -28.19
C LEU A 190 9.51 4.90 -29.14
N SER A 191 10.72 5.38 -29.48
CA SER A 191 10.90 6.60 -30.26
C SER A 191 10.21 6.57 -31.62
N ARG A 192 10.16 5.41 -32.30
CA ARG A 192 9.44 5.26 -33.58
C ARG A 192 7.91 5.36 -33.39
N LEU A 193 7.38 4.74 -32.35
CA LEU A 193 5.97 4.90 -31.99
C LEU A 193 5.61 6.36 -31.73
N VAL A 194 6.41 7.05 -30.92
CA VAL A 194 6.21 8.46 -30.59
C VAL A 194 6.24 9.33 -31.84
N GLY A 195 7.18 9.09 -32.77
CA GLY A 195 7.25 9.79 -34.03
C GLY A 195 5.98 9.62 -34.89
N LEU A 196 5.44 8.41 -34.96
CA LEU A 196 4.17 8.14 -35.65
C LEU A 196 2.98 8.79 -34.95
N LEU A 197 2.90 8.71 -33.59
CA LEU A 197 1.84 9.38 -32.84
C LEU A 197 1.84 10.90 -33.06
N GLN A 198 3.01 11.51 -33.16
CA GLN A 198 3.16 12.94 -33.49
C GLN A 198 2.74 13.24 -34.93
N GLN A 199 3.21 12.45 -35.89
CA GLN A 199 2.90 12.62 -37.32
C GLN A 199 1.38 12.50 -37.60
N PHE A 200 0.69 11.62 -36.87
CA PHE A 200 -0.75 11.41 -37.07
C PHE A 200 -1.64 12.13 -36.04
N GLU A 201 -1.11 13.09 -35.29
CA GLU A 201 -1.81 13.94 -34.32
C GLU A 201 -2.58 13.16 -33.25
N LEU A 202 -2.02 12.00 -32.81
CA LEU A 202 -2.64 11.13 -31.80
C LEU A 202 -2.10 11.37 -30.38
N VAL A 203 -1.07 12.23 -30.23
CA VAL A 203 -0.48 12.53 -28.92
C VAL A 203 -1.51 13.19 -28.00
N ASP A 204 -2.29 14.16 -28.48
CA ASP A 204 -3.28 14.87 -27.69
C ASP A 204 -4.39 13.94 -27.24
N ALA A 205 -4.81 13.00 -28.09
CA ALA A 205 -5.83 12.00 -27.73
C ALA A 205 -5.35 11.09 -26.59
N LEU A 206 -4.08 10.68 -26.60
CA LEU A 206 -3.49 9.84 -25.54
C LEU A 206 -3.05 10.63 -24.30
N SER A 207 -2.96 11.95 -24.40
CA SER A 207 -2.71 12.85 -23.27
C SER A 207 -3.98 13.23 -22.52
N GLY A 208 -5.14 12.93 -23.11
CA GLY A 208 -6.46 13.23 -22.54
C GLY A 208 -6.80 12.40 -21.30
N ALA A 209 -7.99 12.65 -20.80
CA ALA A 209 -8.47 12.12 -19.51
C ALA A 209 -8.87 10.63 -19.58
N GLY A 210 -8.08 9.74 -20.17
CA GLY A 210 -8.30 8.28 -20.15
C GLY A 210 -9.54 7.73 -19.42
N PRO A 211 -9.52 6.52 -18.97
CA PRO A 211 -8.39 5.60 -18.92
C PRO A 211 -8.04 4.98 -20.27
N PHE A 212 -6.74 4.74 -20.49
CA PHE A 212 -6.25 4.05 -21.68
C PHE A 212 -5.29 2.92 -21.31
N THR A 213 -5.26 1.86 -22.14
CA THR A 213 -4.21 0.86 -22.18
C THR A 213 -3.61 0.87 -23.56
N VAL A 214 -2.29 1.00 -23.65
CA VAL A 214 -1.55 1.02 -24.92
C VAL A 214 -0.63 -0.18 -24.99
N PHE A 215 -0.86 -1.03 -25.98
CA PHE A 215 0.07 -2.10 -26.37
C PHE A 215 1.15 -1.49 -27.27
N ALA A 216 2.22 -0.98 -26.65
CA ALA A 216 3.23 -0.17 -27.31
C ALA A 216 4.26 -1.04 -28.06
N PRO A 217 4.31 -1.01 -29.42
CA PRO A 217 5.35 -1.70 -30.16
C PRO A 217 6.69 -0.99 -29.97
N THR A 218 7.73 -1.76 -29.71
CA THR A 218 9.10 -1.27 -29.59
C THR A 218 9.70 -0.90 -30.95
N ASN A 219 10.82 -0.18 -30.96
CA ASN A 219 11.55 0.12 -32.18
C ASN A 219 11.90 -1.18 -32.97
N ALA A 220 12.31 -2.25 -32.26
CA ALA A 220 12.60 -3.56 -32.89
C ALA A 220 11.36 -4.18 -33.54
N ALA A 221 10.15 -3.96 -33.00
CA ALA A 221 8.92 -4.42 -33.67
C ALA A 221 8.66 -3.65 -34.97
N PHE A 222 9.00 -2.38 -35.05
CA PHE A 222 8.93 -1.58 -36.28
C PHE A 222 9.98 -2.01 -37.30
N ASP A 223 11.18 -2.43 -36.89
CA ASP A 223 12.22 -2.94 -37.79
C ASP A 223 11.71 -4.17 -38.52
N ALA A 224 10.94 -5.04 -37.88
CA ALA A 224 10.35 -6.23 -38.48
C ALA A 224 9.35 -5.92 -39.62
N ILE A 225 8.76 -4.73 -39.65
CA ILE A 225 7.77 -4.30 -40.66
C ILE A 225 8.27 -3.13 -41.52
N GLU A 226 9.55 -2.79 -41.47
CA GLU A 226 10.13 -1.62 -42.15
C GLU A 226 9.84 -1.59 -43.64
N SER A 227 9.84 -2.75 -44.32
CA SER A 227 9.50 -2.86 -45.75
C SER A 227 8.01 -2.72 -46.05
N VAL A 228 7.13 -2.93 -45.07
CA VAL A 228 5.67 -2.86 -45.21
C VAL A 228 5.16 -1.44 -44.92
N LEU A 229 5.73 -0.78 -43.93
CA LEU A 229 5.27 0.52 -43.45
C LEU A 229 5.11 1.58 -44.57
N PRO A 230 6.07 1.72 -45.53
CA PRO A 230 5.96 2.68 -46.65
C PRO A 230 4.89 2.34 -47.67
N THR A 231 4.38 1.11 -47.67
CA THR A 231 3.31 0.67 -48.60
C THR A 231 1.92 0.98 -48.11
N LEU A 232 1.77 1.37 -46.83
CA LEU A 232 0.52 1.69 -46.20
C LEU A 232 0.13 3.15 -46.43
N SER A 233 -1.15 3.39 -46.62
CA SER A 233 -1.72 4.74 -46.61
C SER A 233 -1.75 5.34 -45.19
N ASP A 234 -1.80 6.65 -45.09
CA ASP A 234 -1.94 7.36 -43.79
C ASP A 234 -3.16 6.90 -42.98
N ALA A 235 -4.26 6.59 -43.69
CA ALA A 235 -5.47 6.09 -43.03
C ALA A 235 -5.25 4.69 -42.41
N GLU A 236 -4.51 3.82 -43.09
CA GLU A 236 -4.19 2.47 -42.62
C GLU A 236 -3.22 2.56 -41.41
N ILE A 237 -2.22 3.42 -41.47
CA ILE A 237 -1.31 3.62 -40.35
C ILE A 237 -2.06 4.15 -39.11
N ARG A 238 -2.95 5.13 -39.28
CA ARG A 238 -3.78 5.67 -38.21
C ARG A 238 -4.68 4.58 -37.60
N ASP A 239 -5.30 3.77 -38.44
CA ASP A 239 -6.14 2.63 -38.00
C ASP A 239 -5.33 1.59 -37.23
N ILE A 240 -4.09 1.32 -37.63
CA ILE A 240 -3.17 0.43 -36.93
C ILE A 240 -2.77 1.02 -35.56
N LEU A 241 -2.44 2.30 -35.50
CA LEU A 241 -2.11 2.96 -34.21
C LEU A 241 -3.28 2.89 -33.24
N LEU A 242 -4.51 3.19 -33.69
CA LEU A 242 -5.73 3.10 -32.86
C LEU A 242 -6.06 1.66 -32.46
N TYR A 243 -5.67 0.67 -33.25
CA TYR A 243 -5.81 -0.75 -32.90
C TYR A 243 -4.95 -1.15 -31.70
N HIS A 244 -3.85 -0.47 -31.44
CA HIS A 244 -2.99 -0.71 -30.28
C HIS A 244 -3.46 -0.05 -28.99
N VAL A 245 -4.57 0.69 -29.03
CA VAL A 245 -5.09 1.44 -27.88
C VAL A 245 -6.45 0.92 -27.45
N VAL A 246 -6.62 0.67 -26.18
CA VAL A 246 -7.88 0.29 -25.54
C VAL A 246 -8.35 1.44 -24.68
N GLY A 247 -9.63 1.82 -24.79
CA GLY A 247 -10.25 2.90 -24.02
C GLY A 247 -10.69 2.46 -22.61
N ALA A 248 -9.88 1.65 -21.97
CA ALA A 248 -10.08 1.17 -20.59
C ALA A 248 -8.70 0.91 -19.96
N ARG A 249 -8.63 0.92 -18.63
CA ARG A 249 -7.44 0.47 -17.92
C ARG A 249 -7.49 -1.04 -17.76
N ALA A 250 -6.46 -1.74 -18.20
CA ALA A 250 -6.32 -3.18 -18.05
C ALA A 250 -4.88 -3.51 -17.68
N PHE A 251 -4.65 -3.97 -16.46
CA PHE A 251 -3.37 -4.56 -16.07
C PHE A 251 -3.29 -6.01 -16.54
N SER A 252 -2.10 -6.57 -16.60
CA SER A 252 -1.90 -7.97 -17.01
C SER A 252 -2.71 -8.96 -16.18
N VAL A 253 -2.90 -8.68 -14.88
CA VAL A 253 -3.71 -9.49 -13.94
C VAL A 253 -5.22 -9.37 -14.17
N ASP A 254 -5.67 -8.33 -14.88
CA ASP A 254 -7.09 -8.10 -15.20
C ASP A 254 -7.48 -8.74 -16.55
N LEU A 255 -6.50 -9.06 -17.39
CA LEU A 255 -6.75 -9.58 -18.70
C LEU A 255 -7.30 -11.01 -18.63
N THR A 256 -8.43 -11.22 -19.28
CA THR A 256 -9.05 -12.53 -19.49
C THR A 256 -8.95 -12.92 -20.96
N ALA A 257 -8.92 -14.22 -21.24
CA ALA A 257 -8.94 -14.69 -22.61
C ALA A 257 -10.22 -14.24 -23.32
N GLY A 258 -10.07 -13.68 -24.50
CA GLY A 258 -11.19 -13.21 -25.32
C GLY A 258 -10.94 -11.89 -26.04
N PRO A 259 -11.94 -11.36 -26.74
CA PRO A 259 -11.80 -10.14 -27.54
C PRO A 259 -11.80 -8.89 -26.66
N LEU A 260 -10.80 -8.03 -26.84
CA LEU A 260 -10.68 -6.73 -26.19
C LEU A 260 -10.94 -5.62 -27.22
N GLN A 261 -11.90 -4.74 -26.93
CA GLN A 261 -12.27 -3.66 -27.83
C GLN A 261 -11.20 -2.56 -27.82
N THR A 262 -10.73 -2.19 -29.01
CA THR A 262 -9.74 -1.11 -29.20
C THR A 262 -10.44 0.22 -29.57
N LEU A 263 -9.67 1.31 -29.63
CA LEU A 263 -10.13 2.59 -30.18
C LEU A 263 -10.38 2.51 -31.69
N ASN A 264 -9.82 1.54 -32.39
CA ASN A 264 -10.30 1.16 -33.71
C ASN A 264 -11.60 0.36 -33.55
N VAL A 265 -12.73 1.05 -33.69
CA VAL A 265 -14.08 0.48 -33.44
C VAL A 265 -14.41 -0.74 -34.29
N ARG A 266 -13.68 -0.96 -35.38
CA ARG A 266 -13.89 -2.07 -36.34
C ARG A 266 -13.08 -3.31 -35.99
N LYS A 267 -12.12 -3.19 -35.06
CA LYS A 267 -11.15 -4.26 -34.77
C LYS A 267 -11.01 -4.50 -33.26
N ARG A 268 -10.78 -5.75 -32.89
CA ARG A 268 -10.57 -6.20 -31.50
C ARG A 268 -9.26 -6.93 -31.42
N ILE A 269 -8.60 -6.84 -30.28
CA ILE A 269 -7.43 -7.66 -29.93
C ILE A 269 -7.96 -8.92 -29.25
N ASP A 270 -7.60 -10.09 -29.77
CA ASP A 270 -7.86 -11.35 -29.09
C ASP A 270 -6.76 -11.61 -28.05
N VAL A 271 -7.15 -11.56 -26.79
CA VAL A 271 -6.26 -11.85 -25.66
C VAL A 271 -6.19 -13.35 -25.45
N ALA A 272 -5.00 -13.91 -25.49
CA ALA A 272 -4.72 -15.26 -25.04
C ALA A 272 -3.94 -15.19 -23.73
N VAL A 273 -4.52 -15.72 -22.67
CA VAL A 273 -3.84 -15.85 -21.37
C VAL A 273 -3.22 -17.24 -21.31
N SER A 274 -1.92 -17.33 -21.56
CA SER A 274 -1.19 -18.55 -21.23
C SER A 274 -0.93 -18.54 -19.73
N GLY A 275 -1.59 -19.48 -19.01
CA GLY A 275 -1.34 -19.62 -17.59
C GLY A 275 0.15 -19.93 -17.35
N ASN A 276 0.87 -19.04 -16.73
CA ASN A 276 2.08 -19.41 -16.03
C ASN A 276 1.63 -20.17 -14.78
N ALA A 277 1.86 -21.48 -14.81
CA ALA A 277 1.78 -22.34 -13.63
C ALA A 277 2.86 -21.96 -12.63
#